data_01286dd04368692c881624d7beef60e3
#
_entry.id   01286dd04368692c881624d7beef60e3
#
_cell.length_a   1.000
_cell.length_b   1.000
_cell.length_c   1.000
_cell.angle_alpha   90.00
_cell.angle_beta   90.00
_cell.angle_gamma   90.00
#
_symmetry.space_group_name_H-M   'P 1'
#
loop_
_entity.id
_entity.type
_entity.pdbx_description
1 polymer ?
#
loop_
_entity_poly.entity_id
_entity_poly.type
_entity_poly.pdbx_seq_one_letter_code
_entity_poly.pdbx_strand_id
1 'polypeptide(L)'
;MNFAKKMFTKFFIFLQLRQEKVQLEHTLEQEQECLVNKLMRRIEKLESETTAKQTNLETLRREKVELENTLEQEQEALVNKLWKRMDQLETEKR
;
A
#
# COMPACT_ATOMS: atom_id res chain seq x y z
N MET A 1 4.86 54.07 -44.90
CA MET A 1 5.96 53.46 -44.19
C MET A 1 5.61 53.05 -42.76
N ASN A 2 4.86 53.86 -42.02
CA ASN A 2 4.44 53.46 -40.67
C ASN A 2 3.51 52.27 -40.65
N PHE A 3 2.72 52.05 -41.67
CA PHE A 3 1.83 50.92 -41.81
C PHE A 3 2.59 49.59 -41.94
N ALA A 4 3.62 49.56 -42.79
CA ALA A 4 4.45 48.36 -42.98
C ALA A 4 5.20 47.97 -41.72
N LYS A 5 5.74 48.95 -40.98
CA LYS A 5 6.40 48.73 -39.69
C LYS A 5 5.46 48.18 -38.65
N LYS A 6 4.24 48.71 -38.56
CA LYS A 6 3.21 48.24 -37.62
C LYS A 6 2.79 46.81 -37.94
N MET A 7 2.60 46.49 -39.20
CA MET A 7 2.27 45.12 -39.63
C MET A 7 3.41 44.14 -39.30
N PHE A 8 4.64 44.55 -39.54
CA PHE A 8 5.80 43.73 -39.27
C PHE A 8 5.98 43.46 -37.78
N THR A 9 5.78 44.48 -36.97
CA THR A 9 5.85 44.36 -35.51
C THR A 9 4.75 43.43 -34.97
N LYS A 10 3.52 43.58 -35.44
CA LYS A 10 2.40 42.73 -35.07
C LYS A 10 2.63 41.27 -35.45
N PHE A 11 3.15 41.02 -36.63
CA PHE A 11 3.51 39.71 -37.13
C PHE A 11 4.59 39.08 -36.29
N PHE A 12 5.62 39.82 -35.94
CA PHE A 12 6.71 39.39 -35.11
C PHE A 12 6.22 39.00 -33.69
N ILE A 13 5.39 39.83 -33.11
CA ILE A 13 4.79 39.54 -31.77
C ILE A 13 3.93 38.29 -31.84
N PHE A 14 3.14 38.11 -32.89
CA PHE A 14 2.32 36.92 -33.10
C PHE A 14 3.17 35.66 -33.16
N LEU A 15 4.28 35.68 -33.90
CA LEU A 15 5.21 34.55 -33.98
C LEU A 15 5.84 34.24 -32.62
N GLN A 16 6.24 35.25 -31.86
CA GLN A 16 6.79 35.09 -30.52
C GLN A 16 5.79 34.43 -29.57
N LEU A 17 4.57 34.92 -29.55
CA LEU A 17 3.50 34.36 -28.72
C LEU A 17 3.23 32.90 -29.08
N ARG A 18 3.26 32.59 -30.36
CA ARG A 18 3.06 31.22 -30.82
C ARG A 18 4.19 30.30 -30.37
N GLN A 19 5.43 30.77 -30.43
CA GLN A 19 6.59 30.00 -29.92
C GLN A 19 6.51 29.79 -28.40
N GLU A 20 6.16 30.82 -27.66
CA GLU A 20 6.01 30.73 -26.20
C GLU A 20 4.90 29.77 -25.83
N LYS A 21 3.79 29.78 -26.56
CA LYS A 21 2.69 28.84 -26.37
C LYS A 21 3.14 27.39 -26.55
N VAL A 22 3.86 27.11 -27.64
CA VAL A 22 4.36 25.77 -27.93
C VAL A 22 5.35 25.30 -26.86
N GLN A 23 6.26 26.18 -26.43
CA GLN A 23 7.21 25.86 -25.36
C GLN A 23 6.52 25.58 -24.04
N LEU A 24 5.50 26.37 -23.71
CA LEU A 24 4.72 26.20 -22.49
C LEU A 24 3.96 24.87 -22.51
N GLU A 25 3.33 24.54 -23.63
CA GLU A 25 2.65 23.25 -23.80
C GLU A 25 3.60 22.08 -23.62
N HIS A 26 4.78 22.16 -24.20
CA HIS A 26 5.80 21.13 -24.08
C HIS A 26 6.28 20.96 -22.64
N THR A 27 6.52 22.07 -21.95
CA THR A 27 6.92 22.05 -20.53
C THR A 27 5.82 21.43 -19.66
N LEU A 28 4.57 21.80 -19.90
CA LEU A 28 3.43 21.23 -19.17
C LEU A 28 3.29 19.74 -19.40
N GLU A 29 3.46 19.28 -20.64
CA GLU A 29 3.42 17.85 -20.96
C GLU A 29 4.52 17.08 -20.22
N GLN A 30 5.74 17.63 -20.18
CA GLN A 30 6.84 17.02 -19.45
C GLN A 30 6.59 16.97 -17.95
N GLU A 31 6.05 18.03 -17.37
CA GLU A 31 5.71 18.09 -15.96
C GLU A 31 4.60 17.09 -15.62
N GLN A 32 3.59 16.99 -16.46
CA GLN A 32 2.50 16.02 -16.31
C GLN A 32 3.03 14.59 -16.35
N GLU A 33 3.87 14.29 -17.32
CA GLU A 33 4.48 12.99 -17.47
C GLU A 33 5.31 12.60 -16.24
N CYS A 34 6.12 13.54 -15.77
CA CYS A 34 6.92 13.36 -14.56
C CYS A 34 6.02 13.10 -13.34
N LEU A 35 4.94 13.85 -13.20
CA LEU A 35 4.00 13.70 -12.10
C LEU A 35 3.28 12.36 -12.15
N VAL A 36 2.82 11.95 -13.33
CA VAL A 36 2.15 10.65 -13.53
C VAL A 36 3.10 9.51 -13.18
N ASN A 37 4.35 9.59 -13.60
CA ASN A 37 5.36 8.58 -13.29
C ASN A 37 5.63 8.48 -11.79
N LYS A 38 5.70 9.60 -11.09
CA LYS A 38 5.83 9.62 -9.62
C LYS A 38 4.63 8.99 -8.93
N LEU A 39 3.43 9.32 -9.39
CA LEU A 39 2.20 8.75 -8.84
C LEU A 39 2.12 7.25 -9.07
N MET A 40 2.51 6.77 -10.25
CA MET A 40 2.55 5.34 -10.55
C MET A 40 3.50 4.58 -9.64
N ARG A 41 4.69 5.13 -9.40
CA ARG A 41 5.66 4.53 -8.46
C ARG A 41 5.10 4.46 -7.05
N ARG A 42 4.39 5.50 -6.64
CA ARG A 42 3.77 5.57 -5.33
C ARG A 42 2.66 4.53 -5.18
N ILE A 43 1.85 4.38 -6.20
CA ILE A 43 0.78 3.38 -6.24
C ILE A 43 1.37 1.97 -6.16
N GLU A 44 2.39 1.67 -6.94
CA GLU A 44 3.08 0.36 -6.92
C GLU A 44 3.65 0.05 -5.53
N LYS A 45 4.28 1.04 -4.91
CA LYS A 45 4.82 0.90 -3.57
C LYS A 45 3.72 0.63 -2.54
N LEU A 46 2.63 1.37 -2.61
CA LEU A 46 1.48 1.18 -1.71
C LEU A 46 0.81 -0.19 -1.91
N GLU A 47 0.67 -0.63 -3.14
CA GLU A 47 0.13 -1.96 -3.46
C GLU A 47 1.02 -3.06 -2.89
N SER A 48 2.33 -2.93 -3.05
CA SER A 48 3.31 -3.87 -2.49
C SER A 48 3.24 -3.92 -0.96
N GLU A 49 3.18 -2.76 -0.31
CA GLU A 49 3.05 -2.67 1.15
C GLU A 49 1.74 -3.27 1.64
N THR A 50 0.65 -3.02 0.93
CA THR A 50 -0.68 -3.56 1.26
C THR A 50 -0.68 -5.08 1.15
N THR A 51 -0.10 -5.63 0.09
CA THR A 51 0.01 -7.07 -0.10
C THR A 51 0.84 -7.72 1.01
N ALA A 52 1.96 -7.10 1.37
CA ALA A 52 2.82 -7.59 2.45
C ALA A 52 2.09 -7.60 3.80
N LYS A 53 1.36 -6.53 4.11
CA LYS A 53 0.58 -6.44 5.35
C LYS A 53 -0.55 -7.47 5.39
N GLN A 54 -1.20 -7.71 4.26
CA GLN A 54 -2.26 -8.69 4.15
C GLN A 54 -1.74 -10.11 4.39
N THR A 55 -0.58 -10.44 3.81
CA THR A 55 0.09 -11.71 4.03
C THR A 55 0.47 -11.90 5.50
N ASN A 56 1.00 -10.86 6.12
CA ASN A 56 1.34 -10.88 7.55
C ASN A 56 0.10 -11.10 8.42
N LEU A 57 -1.02 -10.47 8.10
CA LEU A 57 -2.27 -10.67 8.81
C LEU A 57 -2.77 -12.12 8.72
N GLU A 58 -2.69 -12.71 7.53
CA GLU A 58 -3.08 -14.10 7.32
C GLU A 58 -2.19 -15.04 8.12
N THR A 59 -0.89 -14.80 8.14
CA THR A 59 0.07 -15.58 8.94
C THR A 59 -0.24 -15.49 10.43
N LEU A 60 -0.50 -14.28 10.93
CA LEU A 60 -0.87 -14.05 12.33
C LEU A 60 -2.18 -14.75 12.70
N ARG A 61 -3.15 -14.76 11.83
CA ARG A 61 -4.42 -15.47 12.05
C ARG A 61 -4.21 -16.99 12.16
N ARG A 62 -3.36 -17.55 11.31
CA ARG A 62 -3.00 -18.98 11.37
C ARG A 62 -2.29 -19.31 12.67
N GLU A 63 -1.32 -18.49 13.04
CA GLU A 63 -0.58 -18.67 14.29
C GLU A 63 -1.51 -18.58 15.50
N LYS A 64 -2.46 -17.67 15.47
CA LYS A 64 -3.47 -17.53 16.51
C LYS A 64 -4.31 -18.80 16.65
N VAL A 65 -4.79 -19.35 15.54
CA VAL A 65 -5.60 -20.57 15.53
C VAL A 65 -4.76 -21.76 16.05
N GLU A 66 -3.53 -21.90 15.60
CA GLU A 66 -2.63 -22.96 16.06
C GLU A 66 -2.37 -22.86 17.57
N LEU A 67 -2.17 -21.66 18.06
CA LEU A 67 -1.94 -21.40 19.48
C LEU A 67 -3.18 -21.75 20.31
N GLU A 68 -4.36 -21.36 19.85
CA GLU A 68 -5.63 -21.70 20.49
C GLU A 68 -5.82 -23.22 20.56
N ASN A 69 -5.56 -23.92 19.47
CA ASN A 69 -5.65 -25.39 19.44
C ASN A 69 -4.67 -26.06 20.40
N THR A 70 -3.43 -25.55 20.45
CA THR A 70 -2.41 -26.07 21.38
C THR A 70 -2.84 -25.85 22.83
N LEU A 71 -3.36 -24.67 23.13
CA LEU A 71 -3.88 -24.35 24.48
C LEU A 71 -5.03 -25.29 24.88
N GLU A 72 -5.96 -25.51 23.97
CA GLU A 72 -7.08 -26.43 24.22
C GLU A 72 -6.60 -27.84 24.52
N GLN A 73 -5.63 -28.34 23.73
CA GLN A 73 -5.06 -29.66 23.93
C GLN A 73 -4.32 -29.76 25.27
N GLU A 74 -3.57 -28.73 25.64
CA GLU A 74 -2.86 -28.68 26.92
C GLU A 74 -3.85 -28.65 28.10
N GLN A 75 -4.91 -27.86 27.97
CA GLN A 75 -5.97 -27.79 28.98
C GLN A 75 -6.67 -29.15 29.15
N GLU A 76 -7.00 -29.82 28.05
CA GLU A 76 -7.59 -31.16 28.09
C GLU A 76 -6.67 -32.16 28.77
N ALA A 77 -5.40 -32.17 28.43
CA ALA A 77 -4.41 -33.03 29.02
C ALA A 77 -4.26 -32.78 30.53
N LEU A 78 -4.29 -31.53 30.94
CA LEU A 78 -4.22 -31.14 32.35
C LEU A 78 -5.46 -31.57 33.12
N VAL A 79 -6.63 -31.36 32.57
CA VAL A 79 -7.92 -31.77 33.17
C VAL A 79 -7.93 -33.28 33.32
N ASN A 80 -7.50 -34.04 32.32
CA ASN A 80 -7.44 -35.49 32.37
C ASN A 80 -6.48 -36.00 33.45
N LYS A 81 -5.33 -35.37 33.63
CA LYS A 81 -4.39 -35.67 34.70
C LYS A 81 -5.00 -35.41 36.07
N LEU A 82 -5.70 -34.31 36.23
CA LEU A 82 -6.36 -33.98 37.50
C LEU A 82 -7.46 -34.99 37.84
N TRP A 83 -8.26 -35.41 36.87
CA TRP A 83 -9.30 -36.44 37.06
C TRP A 83 -8.69 -37.76 37.50
N LYS A 84 -7.63 -38.23 36.86
CA LYS A 84 -6.95 -39.44 37.23
C LYS A 84 -6.38 -39.38 38.64
N ARG A 85 -5.84 -38.25 39.02
CA ARG A 85 -5.30 -38.01 40.34
C ARG A 85 -6.37 -38.00 41.42
N MET A 86 -7.53 -37.43 41.12
CA MET A 86 -8.67 -37.44 41.98
C MET A 86 -9.22 -38.85 42.19
N ASP A 87 -9.29 -39.66 41.13
CA ASP A 87 -9.72 -41.06 41.21
C ASP A 87 -8.72 -41.89 42.07
N GLN A 88 -7.45 -41.68 41.92
CA GLN A 88 -6.42 -42.34 42.73
C GLN A 88 -6.57 -42.00 44.22
N LEU A 89 -6.81 -40.71 44.51
CA LEU A 89 -6.99 -40.25 45.89
C LEU A 89 -8.25 -40.84 46.51
N GLU A 90 -9.32 -40.95 45.76
CA GLU A 90 -10.58 -41.58 46.24
C GLU A 90 -10.34 -43.06 46.52
N THR A 91 -9.65 -43.75 45.66
CA THR A 91 -9.30 -45.17 45.83
C THR A 91 -8.42 -45.38 47.04
N GLU A 92 -7.45 -44.51 47.32
CA GLU A 92 -6.57 -44.60 48.49
C GLU A 92 -7.32 -44.36 49.80
N LYS A 93 -8.35 -43.54 49.79
CA LYS A 93 -9.20 -43.26 50.98
C LYS A 93 -10.06 -44.45 51.38
N ARG A 94 -10.36 -45.29 50.42
CA ARG A 94 -11.15 -46.52 50.68
C ARG A 94 -10.26 -47.63 51.17
#